data_96afd293b7b48ed164d65f47dc1597e6
#
_entry.id   96afd293b7b48ed164d65f47dc1597e6
#
_cell.length_a   1.000
_cell.length_b   1.000
_cell.length_c   1.000
_cell.angle_alpha   90.00
_cell.angle_beta   90.00
_cell.angle_gamma   90.00
#
_symmetry.space_group_name_H-M   'P 1'
#
loop_
_entity.id
_entity.type
_entity.pdbx_description
1 polymer ?
#
loop_
_entity_poly.entity_id
_entity_poly.type
_entity_poly.pdbx_seq_one_letter_code
_entity_poly.pdbx_strand_id
1 'polypeptide(L)'
;YAVTKAAAVSLGEFLSITYGERGIRVSVLCPQAVETNILANSPDRLDLETGTPGSAAGDGVLTAEQLADTVINCMAEERFLVLPHPEVQTYRERKASDIDRWIHGMQRFQSRLYADSELAPADWLLS
;
A
#
# COMPACT_ATOMS: atom_id res chain seq x y z
N TYR A 1 -7.39 -0.16 -9.04
CA TYR A 1 -6.27 -0.61 -8.21
C TYR A 1 -6.62 -0.58 -6.71
N ALA A 2 -6.94 0.58 -6.11
CA ALA A 2 -7.20 0.71 -4.66
C ALA A 2 -8.31 -0.23 -4.16
N VAL A 3 -9.42 -0.35 -4.91
CA VAL A 3 -10.54 -1.24 -4.58
C VAL A 3 -10.10 -2.71 -4.56
N THR A 4 -9.36 -3.16 -5.58
CA THR A 4 -8.90 -4.55 -5.67
C THR A 4 -7.88 -4.89 -4.57
N LYS A 5 -7.01 -3.94 -4.20
CA LYS A 5 -6.05 -4.13 -3.11
C LYS A 5 -6.72 -4.17 -1.74
N ALA A 6 -7.75 -3.34 -1.51
CA ALA A 6 -8.56 -3.41 -0.31
C ALA A 6 -9.33 -4.75 -0.21
N ALA A 7 -9.89 -5.22 -1.33
CA ALA A 7 -10.57 -6.51 -1.40
C ALA A 7 -9.62 -7.69 -1.08
N ALA A 8 -8.34 -7.62 -1.51
CA ALA A 8 -7.36 -8.65 -1.18
C ALA A 8 -7.08 -8.72 0.34
N VAL A 9 -7.01 -7.59 1.03
CA VAL A 9 -6.86 -7.56 2.50
C VAL A 9 -8.08 -8.18 3.17
N SER A 10 -9.30 -7.78 2.77
CA SER A 10 -10.54 -8.32 3.32
C SER A 10 -10.69 -9.82 3.07
N LEU A 11 -10.24 -10.31 1.90
CA LEU A 11 -10.21 -11.75 1.64
C LEU A 11 -9.26 -12.47 2.60
N GLY A 12 -8.07 -11.92 2.83
CA GLY A 12 -7.11 -12.45 3.80
C GLY A 12 -7.70 -12.53 5.21
N GLU A 13 -8.39 -11.47 5.66
CA GLU A 13 -9.09 -11.44 6.95
C GLU A 13 -10.14 -12.54 7.04
N PHE A 14 -10.99 -12.67 6.01
CA PHE A 14 -12.01 -13.71 5.93
C PHE A 14 -11.39 -15.11 6.04
N LEU A 15 -10.32 -15.38 5.28
CA LEU A 15 -9.65 -16.68 5.30
C LEU A 15 -9.00 -16.96 6.67
N SER A 16 -8.36 -15.96 7.28
CA SER A 16 -7.75 -16.10 8.60
C SER A 16 -8.77 -16.41 9.69
N ILE A 17 -9.91 -15.73 9.67
CA ILE A 17 -11.00 -15.94 10.62
C ILE A 17 -11.65 -17.32 10.40
N THR A 18 -11.95 -17.67 9.16
CA THR A 18 -12.70 -18.88 8.82
C THR A 18 -11.90 -20.16 9.06
N TYR A 19 -10.61 -20.13 8.79
CA TYR A 19 -9.77 -21.33 8.79
C TYR A 19 -8.69 -21.35 9.87
N GLY A 20 -8.56 -20.29 10.66
CA GLY A 20 -7.54 -20.17 11.71
C GLY A 20 -7.57 -21.30 12.73
N GLU A 21 -8.76 -21.71 13.18
CA GLU A 21 -8.93 -22.84 14.12
C GLU A 21 -8.59 -24.20 13.49
N ARG A 22 -8.55 -24.28 12.15
CA ARG A 22 -8.13 -25.48 11.41
C ARG A 22 -6.62 -25.53 11.19
N GLY A 23 -5.86 -24.63 11.81
CA GLY A 23 -4.41 -24.56 11.72
C GLY A 23 -3.87 -23.83 10.48
N ILE A 24 -4.74 -23.17 9.68
CA ILE A 24 -4.29 -22.38 8.52
C ILE A 24 -3.94 -20.97 9.00
N ARG A 25 -2.69 -20.58 8.76
CA ARG A 25 -2.19 -19.22 9.03
C ARG A 25 -2.16 -18.43 7.73
N VAL A 26 -2.67 -17.22 7.78
CA VAL A 26 -2.76 -16.32 6.62
C VAL A 26 -1.98 -15.06 6.93
N SER A 27 -1.11 -14.66 6.02
CA SER A 27 -0.39 -13.40 6.09
C SER A 27 -0.69 -12.55 4.84
N VAL A 28 -0.87 -11.27 5.03
CA VAL A 28 -1.12 -10.31 3.94
C VAL A 28 0.01 -9.29 3.90
N LEU A 29 0.74 -9.29 2.79
CA LEU A 29 1.83 -8.36 2.54
C LEU A 29 1.29 -7.03 2.03
N CYS A 30 1.58 -5.95 2.75
CA CYS A 30 1.16 -4.58 2.43
C CYS A 30 2.38 -3.64 2.32
N PRO A 31 3.16 -3.73 1.23
CA PRO A 31 4.35 -2.91 1.04
C PRO A 31 3.97 -1.52 0.54
N GLN A 32 4.87 -0.56 0.76
CA GLN A 32 4.96 0.67 0.01
C GLN A 32 5.91 0.47 -1.19
N ALA A 33 6.82 1.41 -1.47
CA ALA A 33 7.72 1.31 -2.60
C ALA A 33 8.75 0.18 -2.43
N VAL A 34 8.83 -0.68 -3.44
CA VAL A 34 9.80 -1.78 -3.53
C VAL A 34 10.48 -1.70 -4.89
N GLU A 35 11.79 -1.88 -4.92
CA GLU A 35 12.56 -1.94 -6.15
C GLU A 35 12.20 -3.22 -6.93
N THR A 36 11.33 -3.05 -7.94
CA THR A 36 10.83 -4.15 -8.78
C THR A 36 10.63 -3.67 -10.21
N ASN A 37 10.55 -4.62 -11.14
CA ASN A 37 10.24 -4.33 -12.54
C ASN A 37 8.75 -4.04 -12.80
N ILE A 38 7.92 -3.88 -11.76
CA ILE A 38 6.48 -3.66 -11.93
C ILE A 38 6.18 -2.41 -12.74
N LEU A 39 7.00 -1.37 -12.58
CA LEU A 39 6.85 -0.11 -13.30
C LEU A 39 7.20 -0.26 -14.78
N ALA A 40 8.24 -1.03 -15.09
CA ALA A 40 8.65 -1.33 -16.47
C ALA A 40 7.61 -2.20 -17.20
N ASN A 41 6.89 -3.04 -16.45
CA ASN A 41 5.91 -3.99 -16.97
C ASN A 41 4.46 -3.47 -16.89
N SER A 42 4.24 -2.24 -16.41
CA SER A 42 2.90 -1.66 -16.31
C SER A 42 2.50 -1.06 -17.66
N PRO A 43 1.38 -1.48 -18.29
CA PRO A 43 0.92 -0.91 -19.56
C PRO A 43 0.54 0.57 -19.42
N ASP A 44 0.07 0.97 -18.26
CA ASP A 44 -0.17 2.37 -17.90
C ASP A 44 1.10 2.95 -17.29
N ARG A 45 2.08 3.24 -18.12
CA ARG A 45 3.15 4.15 -17.76
C ARG A 45 2.53 5.54 -17.52
N LEU A 46 1.97 5.73 -16.35
CA LEU A 46 1.97 7.06 -15.76
C LEU A 46 3.44 7.43 -15.63
N ASP A 47 3.86 8.40 -16.44
CA ASP A 47 5.26 8.80 -16.56
C ASP A 47 5.88 9.08 -15.19
N LEU A 48 6.41 8.03 -14.57
CA LEU A 48 7.24 8.14 -13.36
C LEU A 48 8.59 8.78 -13.70
N GLU A 49 8.87 9.04 -14.98
CA GLU A 49 9.97 9.87 -15.46
C GLU A 49 9.84 11.33 -15.02
N THR A 50 8.65 11.81 -14.67
CA THR A 50 8.43 13.19 -14.20
C THR A 50 8.71 13.41 -12.72
N GLY A 51 9.32 12.44 -12.02
CA GLY A 51 9.90 12.72 -10.70
C GLY A 51 8.93 13.15 -9.60
N THR A 52 7.61 12.95 -9.78
CA THR A 52 6.69 13.10 -8.67
C THR A 52 6.93 11.91 -7.73
N PRO A 53 7.51 12.10 -6.53
CA PRO A 53 7.65 11.02 -5.59
C PRO A 53 6.22 10.53 -5.30
N GLY A 54 5.87 9.34 -5.75
CA GLY A 54 4.65 8.71 -5.28
C GLY A 54 4.70 8.71 -3.75
N SER A 55 3.58 8.92 -3.10
CA SER A 55 3.50 8.92 -1.63
C SER A 55 4.20 7.70 -1.01
N ALA A 56 4.23 6.60 -1.74
CA ALA A 56 4.86 5.36 -1.34
C ALA A 56 6.41 5.41 -1.25
N ALA A 57 7.07 6.25 -2.03
CA ALA A 57 8.53 6.39 -1.99
C ALA A 57 9.02 7.29 -0.84
N GLY A 58 8.11 8.07 -0.25
CA GLY A 58 8.42 8.96 0.88
C GLY A 58 8.90 8.24 2.14
N ASP A 59 8.48 6.99 2.33
CA ASP A 59 8.88 6.14 3.47
C ASP A 59 10.10 5.24 3.13
N GLY A 60 10.75 5.48 2.01
CA GLY A 60 11.88 4.71 1.50
C GLY A 60 11.49 3.64 0.48
N VAL A 61 12.51 3.14 -0.21
CA VAL A 61 12.38 2.07 -1.21
C VAL A 61 13.13 0.85 -0.70
N LEU A 62 12.45 -0.27 -0.55
CA LEU A 62 13.06 -1.53 -0.12
C LEU A 62 13.54 -2.35 -1.31
N THR A 63 14.60 -3.12 -1.13
CA THR A 63 15.00 -4.15 -2.10
C THR A 63 14.09 -5.37 -1.99
N ALA A 64 14.08 -6.19 -3.03
CA ALA A 64 13.31 -7.44 -3.03
C ALA A 64 13.76 -8.40 -1.92
N GLU A 65 15.07 -8.45 -1.60
CA GLU A 65 15.63 -9.26 -0.53
C GLU A 65 15.14 -8.80 0.85
N GLN A 66 15.21 -7.49 1.14
CA GLN A 66 14.72 -6.93 2.40
C GLN A 66 13.24 -7.22 2.61
N LEU A 67 12.45 -7.14 1.51
CA LEU A 67 11.04 -7.47 1.55
C LEU A 67 10.83 -8.96 1.86
N ALA A 68 11.56 -9.85 1.18
CA ALA A 68 11.46 -11.29 1.39
C ALA A 68 11.81 -11.69 2.83
N ASP A 69 12.88 -11.15 3.38
CA ASP A 69 13.29 -11.39 4.77
C ASP A 69 12.20 -10.97 5.76
N THR A 70 11.59 -9.81 5.52
CA THR A 70 10.46 -9.32 6.35
C THR A 70 9.28 -10.28 6.29
N VAL A 71 8.94 -10.78 5.11
CA VAL A 71 7.84 -11.75 4.93
C VAL A 71 8.13 -13.03 5.70
N ILE A 72 9.32 -13.61 5.55
CA ILE A 72 9.71 -14.87 6.21
C ILE A 72 9.65 -14.72 7.73
N ASN A 73 10.16 -13.62 8.27
CA ASN A 73 10.12 -13.37 9.72
C ASN A 73 8.69 -13.21 10.23
N CYS A 74 7.84 -12.46 9.54
CA CYS A 74 6.44 -12.30 9.92
C CYS A 74 5.65 -13.62 9.82
N MET A 75 5.96 -14.45 8.82
CA MET A 75 5.35 -15.80 8.71
C MET A 75 5.77 -16.71 9.86
N ALA A 76 7.04 -16.67 10.27
CA ALA A 76 7.53 -17.43 11.43
C ALA A 76 6.84 -17.01 12.74
N GLU A 77 6.47 -15.73 12.86
CA GLU A 77 5.71 -15.18 13.98
C GLU A 77 4.18 -15.34 13.82
N GLU A 78 3.72 -15.96 12.74
CA GLU A 78 2.30 -16.12 12.39
C GLU A 78 1.53 -14.77 12.32
N ARG A 79 2.20 -13.69 11.96
CA ARG A 79 1.58 -12.38 11.84
C ARG A 79 0.66 -12.30 10.63
N PHE A 80 -0.54 -11.74 10.86
CA PHE A 80 -1.50 -11.52 9.77
C PHE A 80 -1.03 -10.42 8.82
N LEU A 81 -0.69 -9.23 9.32
CA LEU A 81 -0.21 -8.13 8.49
C LEU A 81 1.31 -8.09 8.46
N VAL A 82 1.85 -8.18 7.25
CA VAL A 82 3.26 -7.95 6.96
C VAL A 82 3.42 -6.52 6.47
N LEU A 83 3.96 -5.65 7.31
CA LEU A 83 4.17 -4.23 7.06
C LEU A 83 5.68 -3.95 7.00
N PRO A 84 6.29 -4.03 5.81
CA PRO A 84 7.74 -3.84 5.67
C PRO A 84 8.18 -2.39 5.97
N HIS A 85 7.25 -1.43 5.80
CA HIS A 85 7.44 -0.03 6.15
C HIS A 85 6.67 0.24 7.45
N PRO A 86 7.35 0.46 8.58
CA PRO A 86 6.70 0.56 9.91
C PRO A 86 5.75 1.76 10.02
N GLU A 87 5.96 2.81 9.22
CA GLU A 87 5.10 4.00 9.16
C GLU A 87 3.65 3.65 8.78
N VAL A 88 3.45 2.60 7.99
CA VAL A 88 2.12 2.14 7.55
C VAL A 88 1.23 1.79 8.74
N GLN A 89 1.79 1.25 9.82
CA GLN A 89 1.01 0.98 11.03
C GLN A 89 0.42 2.27 11.62
N THR A 90 1.23 3.33 11.71
CA THR A 90 0.77 4.63 12.17
C THR A 90 -0.31 5.23 11.27
N TYR A 91 -0.18 5.08 9.95
CA TYR A 91 -1.19 5.56 8.99
C TYR A 91 -2.52 4.83 9.17
N ARG A 92 -2.48 3.53 9.38
CA ARG A 92 -3.68 2.72 9.65
C ARG A 92 -4.36 3.12 10.95
N GLU A 93 -3.61 3.32 12.01
CA GLU A 93 -4.12 3.76 13.32
C GLU A 93 -4.80 5.13 13.23
N ARG A 94 -4.17 6.09 12.54
CA ARG A 94 -4.75 7.41 12.31
C ARG A 94 -6.05 7.35 11.52
N LYS A 95 -6.09 6.50 10.47
CA LYS A 95 -7.29 6.29 9.67
C LYS A 95 -8.42 5.66 10.50
N ALA A 96 -8.10 4.67 11.33
CA ALA A 96 -9.08 3.98 12.15
C ALA A 96 -9.61 4.85 13.30
N SER A 97 -8.80 5.75 13.84
CA SER A 97 -9.20 6.61 14.96
C SER A 97 -10.16 7.72 14.57
N ASP A 98 -10.01 8.30 13.37
CA ASP A 98 -10.86 9.39 12.86
C ASP A 98 -10.79 9.42 11.33
N ILE A 99 -11.76 8.79 10.70
CA ILE A 99 -11.81 8.65 9.24
C ILE A 99 -12.02 9.98 8.52
N ASP A 100 -12.83 10.87 9.07
CA ASP A 100 -13.14 12.17 8.45
C ASP A 100 -11.90 13.06 8.48
N ARG A 101 -11.22 13.12 9.62
CA ARG A 101 -9.95 13.85 9.77
C ARG A 101 -8.89 13.29 8.81
N TRP A 102 -8.82 11.97 8.67
CA TRP A 102 -7.90 11.32 7.75
C TRP A 102 -8.21 11.69 6.29
N ILE A 103 -9.49 11.65 5.87
CA ILE A 103 -9.91 12.03 4.51
C ILE A 103 -9.53 13.49 4.22
N HIS A 104 -9.81 14.41 5.12
CA HIS A 104 -9.42 15.82 4.95
C HIS A 104 -7.89 15.98 4.87
N GLY A 105 -7.14 15.17 5.61
CA GLY A 105 -5.67 15.13 5.51
C GLY A 105 -5.20 14.67 4.14
N MET A 106 -5.80 13.60 3.61
CA MET A 106 -5.47 13.06 2.29
C MET A 106 -5.87 13.99 1.14
N GLN A 107 -6.97 14.72 1.26
CA GLN A 107 -7.35 15.76 0.29
C GLN A 107 -6.27 16.85 0.19
N ARG A 108 -5.81 17.36 1.33
CA ARG A 108 -4.72 18.36 1.34
C ARG A 108 -3.41 17.81 0.80
N PHE A 109 -3.09 16.55 1.12
CA PHE A 109 -1.90 15.88 0.61
C PHE A 109 -1.96 15.73 -0.91
N GLN A 110 -3.08 15.24 -1.44
CA GLN A 110 -3.32 15.11 -2.87
C GLN A 110 -3.21 16.46 -3.60
N SER A 111 -3.84 17.52 -3.06
CA SER A 111 -3.75 18.86 -3.63
C SER A 111 -2.30 19.37 -3.74
N ARG A 112 -1.43 19.00 -2.78
CA ARG A 112 -0.01 19.37 -2.84
C ARG A 112 0.75 18.57 -3.89
N LEU A 113 0.47 17.25 -3.98
CA LEU A 113 1.14 16.39 -4.97
C LEU A 113 0.86 16.83 -6.40
N TYR A 114 -0.34 17.36 -6.66
CA TYR A 114 -0.77 17.77 -8.00
C TYR A 114 -0.70 19.29 -8.21
N ALA A 115 -0.14 20.06 -7.27
CA ALA A 115 -0.09 21.52 -7.36
C ALA A 115 0.65 22.02 -8.60
N ASP A 116 1.71 21.30 -9.00
CA ASP A 116 2.56 21.63 -10.15
C ASP A 116 2.35 20.66 -11.34
N SER A 117 1.30 19.84 -11.30
CA SER A 117 0.98 18.86 -12.33
C SER A 117 -0.12 19.39 -13.25
N GLU A 118 0.02 19.17 -14.55
CA GLU A 118 -1.04 19.41 -15.54
C GLU A 118 -2.18 18.38 -15.43
N LEU A 119 -1.95 17.29 -14.70
CA LEU A 119 -2.93 16.21 -14.51
C LEU A 119 -3.74 16.45 -13.23
N ALA A 120 -5.06 16.46 -13.36
CA ALA A 120 -5.96 16.41 -12.20
C ALA A 120 -6.16 14.96 -11.75
N PRO A 121 -6.37 14.71 -10.43
CA PRO A 121 -6.59 13.35 -9.93
C PRO A 121 -7.75 12.58 -10.56
N ALA A 122 -8.71 13.28 -11.17
CA ALA A 122 -9.89 12.69 -11.80
C ALA A 122 -9.71 12.41 -13.30
N ASP A 123 -8.66 12.90 -13.95
CA ASP A 123 -8.51 12.81 -15.40
C ASP A 123 -8.42 11.37 -15.89
N TRP A 124 -7.81 10.48 -15.10
CA TRP A 124 -7.73 9.06 -15.41
C TRP A 124 -9.06 8.30 -15.26
N LEU A 125 -10.06 8.89 -14.56
CA LEU A 125 -11.41 8.33 -14.45
C LEU A 125 -12.27 8.68 -15.66
N LEU A 126 -11.90 9.73 -16.41
CA LEU A 126 -12.67 10.29 -17.50
C LEU A 126 -12.08 9.95 -18.88
N SER A 127 -10.88 9.38 -18.90
CA SER A 127 -10.20 8.86 -20.08
C SER A 127 -10.54 7.38 -20.31
#